data_24446a59757b7bdb7e6bacb4eb8795c6
#
_entry.id   24446a59757b7bdb7e6bacb4eb8795c6
#
_cell.length_a   1.000
_cell.length_b   1.000
_cell.length_c   1.000
_cell.angle_alpha   90.00
_cell.angle_beta   90.00
_cell.angle_gamma   90.00
#
_symmetry.space_group_name_H-M   'P 1'
#
loop_
_entity.id
_entity.type
_entity.pdbx_description
1 polymer ?
#
loop_
_entity_poly.entity_id
_entity_poly.type
_entity_poly.pdbx_seq_one_letter_code
_entity_poly.pdbx_strand_id
1 'polypeptide(L)'
;MDGLPVKSKDFRYIGDAIEPECIPDMKIAMENQVVLPKKIKHTSWGNVFIAYFPMHDEDRVVGVLGIEFDASDQYRTFSNMQLAAPVIICVFCIITAVIAVMLFRRISNPAYQDMANTDLLTGLKNRNAFEVDIHNLETVKVKSGFAFVSVDLDGLKRINDTFGHAAGDKYIQAGCKILKSCLPKQATLYRTGGDEFTIILKEVPREHILEMIEKSCRRRRVDGLPADTEIQMSAGYAFYDEKTDASLEDTYKRADAQMYEQKKEKYRDKIFIGGIL
;
A
#
# COMPACT_ATOMS: atom_id res chain seq x y z
N MET A 1 57.36 -33.41 25.04
CA MET A 1 56.76 -34.72 25.36
C MET A 1 55.26 -34.48 25.48
N ASP A 2 54.45 -35.22 24.76
CA ASP A 2 53.02 -34.96 24.64
C ASP A 2 52.18 -35.19 25.88
N GLY A 3 52.73 -35.37 27.05
CA GLY A 3 51.92 -35.64 28.25
C GLY A 3 51.06 -36.93 28.19
N LEU A 4 50.99 -37.56 27.04
CA LEU A 4 50.26 -38.80 26.78
C LEU A 4 51.07 -40.02 27.21
N PRO A 5 50.45 -41.12 27.62
CA PRO A 5 51.15 -42.37 27.87
C PRO A 5 51.83 -42.85 26.59
N VAL A 6 53.14 -43.25 26.72
CA VAL A 6 53.99 -43.70 25.60
C VAL A 6 53.38 -44.84 24.71
N LYS A 7 52.32 -45.46 25.15
CA LYS A 7 51.58 -46.50 24.41
C LYS A 7 50.22 -46.05 23.92
N SER A 8 49.90 -44.76 24.04
CA SER A 8 48.65 -44.25 23.49
C SER A 8 48.72 -44.18 21.97
N LYS A 9 47.58 -44.36 21.32
CA LYS A 9 47.46 -44.32 19.85
C LYS A 9 47.89 -42.97 19.25
N ASP A 10 47.86 -41.94 20.08
CA ASP A 10 48.09 -40.52 19.73
C ASP A 10 49.49 -40.04 20.15
N PHE A 11 50.32 -40.92 20.74
CA PHE A 11 51.69 -40.57 21.14
C PHE A 11 52.60 -40.50 19.89
N ARG A 12 53.30 -39.39 19.70
CA ARG A 12 54.26 -39.17 18.61
C ARG A 12 55.67 -39.40 19.07
N TYR A 13 56.42 -40.14 18.28
CA TYR A 13 57.85 -40.40 18.52
C TYR A 13 58.73 -39.35 17.84
N ILE A 14 59.95 -39.20 18.31
CA ILE A 14 60.93 -38.36 17.65
C ILE A 14 61.17 -38.88 16.22
N GLY A 15 60.96 -38.02 15.24
CA GLY A 15 61.08 -38.39 13.82
C GLY A 15 59.75 -38.66 13.11
N ASP A 16 58.63 -38.68 13.83
CA ASP A 16 57.32 -38.78 13.19
C ASP A 16 57.02 -37.55 12.31
N ALA A 17 56.35 -37.79 11.20
CA ALA A 17 56.02 -36.71 10.25
C ALA A 17 54.99 -35.74 10.83
N ILE A 18 55.23 -34.46 10.62
CA ILE A 18 54.30 -33.37 10.98
C ILE A 18 53.19 -33.30 9.95
N GLU A 19 51.96 -33.07 10.39
CA GLU A 19 50.80 -32.82 9.53
C GLU A 19 51.08 -31.68 8.54
N PRO A 20 50.87 -31.88 7.21
CA PRO A 20 51.21 -30.88 6.21
C PRO A 20 50.55 -29.50 6.45
N GLU A 21 49.35 -29.47 6.99
CA GLU A 21 48.63 -28.23 7.29
C GLU A 21 49.26 -27.42 8.47
N CYS A 22 50.08 -28.05 9.31
CA CYS A 22 50.74 -27.41 10.43
C CYS A 22 52.10 -26.79 10.03
N ILE A 23 52.74 -27.28 9.01
CA ILE A 23 54.10 -26.90 8.60
C ILE A 23 54.28 -25.40 8.34
N PRO A 24 53.37 -24.69 7.62
CA PRO A 24 53.55 -23.26 7.35
C PRO A 24 53.59 -22.42 8.65
N ASP A 25 52.68 -22.69 9.56
CA ASP A 25 52.58 -21.94 10.81
C ASP A 25 53.75 -22.26 11.76
N MET A 26 54.19 -23.50 11.79
CA MET A 26 55.37 -23.88 12.54
C MET A 26 56.67 -23.22 12.05
N LYS A 27 56.82 -23.04 10.71
CA LYS A 27 57.97 -22.31 10.14
C LYS A 27 57.97 -20.86 10.61
N ILE A 28 56.81 -20.19 10.63
CA ILE A 28 56.67 -18.81 11.13
C ILE A 28 57.06 -18.77 12.64
N ALA A 29 56.65 -19.77 13.42
CA ALA A 29 57.01 -19.84 14.83
C ALA A 29 58.50 -20.08 15.07
N MET A 30 59.17 -20.84 14.19
CA MET A 30 60.60 -21.00 14.21
C MET A 30 61.36 -19.69 13.88
N GLU A 31 60.74 -18.74 13.22
CA GLU A 31 61.24 -17.37 13.01
C GLU A 31 61.00 -16.43 14.18
N ASN A 32 60.75 -16.95 15.35
CA ASN A 32 60.50 -16.20 16.58
C ASN A 32 59.19 -15.42 16.63
N GLN A 33 58.17 -15.90 15.92
CA GLN A 33 56.83 -15.26 15.93
C GLN A 33 55.78 -16.19 16.57
N VAL A 34 54.95 -15.64 17.43
CA VAL A 34 53.77 -16.35 17.95
C VAL A 34 52.70 -16.44 16.89
N VAL A 35 52.22 -17.63 16.60
CA VAL A 35 51.16 -17.87 15.60
C VAL A 35 49.89 -18.27 16.33
N LEU A 36 48.89 -17.39 16.32
CA LEU A 36 47.55 -17.67 16.85
C LEU A 36 46.66 -18.32 15.76
N PRO A 37 45.71 -19.18 16.16
CA PRO A 37 44.85 -19.88 15.22
C PRO A 37 43.94 -18.91 14.48
N LYS A 38 43.98 -18.93 13.16
CA LYS A 38 43.10 -18.12 12.26
C LYS A 38 41.99 -18.94 11.60
N LYS A 39 42.15 -20.26 11.57
CA LYS A 39 41.23 -21.21 10.95
C LYS A 39 41.29 -22.56 11.65
N ILE A 40 40.23 -23.33 11.52
CA ILE A 40 40.19 -24.71 11.97
C ILE A 40 41.09 -25.53 11.04
N LYS A 41 41.95 -26.36 11.64
CA LYS A 41 42.78 -27.31 10.92
C LYS A 41 42.18 -28.71 11.04
N HIS A 42 42.31 -29.48 10.00
CA HIS A 42 41.86 -30.87 9.92
C HIS A 42 43.10 -31.78 10.12
N THR A 43 43.26 -32.28 11.30
CA THR A 43 44.36 -33.15 11.63
C THR A 43 43.89 -34.60 11.82
N SER A 44 44.81 -35.52 11.97
CA SER A 44 44.52 -36.92 12.30
C SER A 44 43.78 -37.08 13.65
N TRP A 45 43.75 -36.06 14.50
CA TRP A 45 43.06 -36.03 15.80
C TRP A 45 41.70 -35.34 15.73
N GLY A 46 41.34 -34.78 14.59
CA GLY A 46 40.06 -34.11 14.39
C GLY A 46 40.19 -32.66 13.95
N ASN A 47 39.14 -31.89 14.20
CA ASN A 47 39.08 -30.46 13.89
C ASN A 47 39.64 -29.68 15.10
N VAL A 48 40.74 -28.97 14.89
CA VAL A 48 41.46 -28.30 16.00
C VAL A 48 41.82 -26.85 15.63
N PHE A 49 41.88 -26.01 16.65
CA PHE A 49 42.60 -24.75 16.61
C PHE A 49 43.98 -24.94 17.22
N ILE A 50 45.04 -24.54 16.55
CA ILE A 50 46.40 -24.72 17.02
C ILE A 50 47.10 -23.37 17.10
N ALA A 51 47.60 -23.04 18.27
CA ALA A 51 48.51 -21.93 18.50
C ALA A 51 49.94 -22.44 18.57
N TYR A 52 50.87 -21.72 17.98
CA TYR A 52 52.28 -22.08 18.00
C TYR A 52 53.10 -21.00 18.70
N PHE A 53 53.95 -21.43 19.61
CA PHE A 53 54.81 -20.58 20.41
C PHE A 53 56.27 -20.99 20.23
N PRO A 54 57.21 -20.07 19.89
CA PRO A 54 58.61 -20.37 19.86
C PRO A 54 59.18 -20.70 21.25
N MET A 55 59.95 -21.75 21.36
CA MET A 55 60.69 -22.12 22.57
C MET A 55 62.12 -21.67 22.41
N HIS A 56 62.68 -21.04 23.46
CA HIS A 56 64.00 -20.45 23.45
C HIS A 56 64.95 -21.21 24.36
N ASP A 57 66.18 -21.28 23.94
CA ASP A 57 67.33 -21.58 24.79
C ASP A 57 68.28 -20.39 24.61
N GLU A 58 68.48 -19.64 25.69
CA GLU A 58 69.09 -18.32 25.63
C GLU A 58 68.41 -17.42 24.58
N ASP A 59 69.13 -16.97 23.54
CA ASP A 59 68.65 -16.11 22.48
C ASP A 59 68.25 -16.89 21.20
N ARG A 60 68.22 -18.23 21.21
CA ARG A 60 67.90 -19.02 20.03
C ARG A 60 66.59 -19.76 20.14
N VAL A 61 65.79 -19.74 19.07
CA VAL A 61 64.62 -20.61 18.96
C VAL A 61 65.09 -22.06 18.76
N VAL A 62 64.83 -22.92 19.72
CA VAL A 62 65.21 -24.34 19.70
C VAL A 62 64.06 -25.28 19.39
N GLY A 63 62.85 -24.77 19.36
CA GLY A 63 61.69 -25.57 19.06
C GLY A 63 60.40 -24.73 19.00
N VAL A 64 59.27 -25.40 18.72
CA VAL A 64 57.94 -24.80 18.69
C VAL A 64 57.02 -25.62 19.58
N LEU A 65 56.33 -24.93 20.47
CA LEU A 65 55.25 -25.51 21.29
C LEU A 65 53.93 -25.30 20.52
N GLY A 66 53.25 -26.37 20.14
CA GLY A 66 51.90 -26.34 19.61
C GLY A 66 50.89 -26.61 20.72
N ILE A 67 49.92 -25.72 20.91
CA ILE A 67 48.80 -25.91 21.84
C ILE A 67 47.53 -26.09 21.01
N GLU A 68 46.91 -27.24 21.13
CA GLU A 68 45.73 -27.63 20.40
C GLU A 68 44.46 -27.47 21.26
N PHE A 69 43.42 -26.93 20.61
CA PHE A 69 42.09 -26.83 21.20
C PHE A 69 41.12 -27.55 20.29
N ASP A 70 40.28 -28.39 20.86
CA ASP A 70 39.21 -29.04 20.08
C ASP A 70 38.24 -28.03 19.51
N ALA A 71 38.04 -28.11 18.20
CA ALA A 71 37.16 -27.26 17.44
C ALA A 71 35.99 -28.03 16.80
N SER A 72 35.73 -29.25 17.20
CA SER A 72 34.75 -30.14 16.60
C SER A 72 33.34 -29.58 16.69
N ASP A 73 32.96 -29.00 17.84
CA ASP A 73 31.63 -28.39 18.00
C ASP A 73 31.44 -27.14 17.17
N GLN A 74 32.49 -26.32 17.07
CA GLN A 74 32.48 -25.10 16.22
C GLN A 74 32.39 -25.48 14.76
N TYR A 75 33.15 -26.46 14.32
CA TYR A 75 33.10 -26.96 12.94
C TYR A 75 31.72 -27.53 12.59
N ARG A 76 31.14 -28.35 13.45
CA ARG A 76 29.81 -28.94 13.31
C ARG A 76 28.73 -27.85 13.22
N THR A 77 28.79 -26.84 14.09
CA THR A 77 27.85 -25.72 14.09
C THR A 77 27.96 -24.93 12.79
N PHE A 78 29.17 -24.59 12.35
CA PHE A 78 29.41 -23.88 11.12
C PHE A 78 28.95 -24.65 9.87
N SER A 79 29.24 -25.96 9.81
CA SER A 79 28.77 -26.83 8.73
C SER A 79 27.25 -26.91 8.67
N ASN A 80 26.58 -27.05 9.82
CA ASN A 80 25.12 -27.03 9.89
C ASN A 80 24.51 -25.67 9.43
N MET A 81 25.14 -24.57 9.80
CA MET A 81 24.71 -23.25 9.35
C MET A 81 24.88 -23.06 7.83
N GLN A 82 25.99 -23.53 7.25
CA GLN A 82 26.20 -23.49 5.80
C GLN A 82 25.14 -24.28 5.03
N LEU A 83 24.67 -25.38 5.58
CA LEU A 83 23.62 -26.20 4.95
C LEU A 83 22.21 -25.59 5.17
N ALA A 84 21.93 -25.06 6.37
CA ALA A 84 20.62 -24.53 6.73
C ALA A 84 20.35 -23.15 6.11
N ALA A 85 21.34 -22.27 6.03
CA ALA A 85 21.14 -20.90 5.57
C ALA A 85 20.52 -20.79 4.15
N PRO A 86 21.01 -21.49 3.12
CA PRO A 86 20.39 -21.40 1.79
C PRO A 86 18.96 -21.94 1.77
N VAL A 87 18.64 -22.96 2.56
CA VAL A 87 17.29 -23.49 2.66
C VAL A 87 16.35 -22.46 3.28
N ILE A 88 16.76 -21.82 4.37
CA ILE A 88 15.96 -20.75 5.02
C ILE A 88 15.74 -19.58 4.05
N ILE A 89 16.77 -19.15 3.33
CA ILE A 89 16.66 -18.08 2.34
C ILE A 89 15.68 -18.46 1.23
N CYS A 90 15.77 -19.67 0.69
CA CYS A 90 14.84 -20.15 -0.35
C CYS A 90 13.39 -20.16 0.14
N VAL A 91 13.13 -20.67 1.35
CA VAL A 91 11.78 -20.66 1.95
C VAL A 91 11.25 -19.25 2.09
N PHE A 92 12.08 -18.33 2.58
CA PHE A 92 11.69 -16.91 2.73
C PHE A 92 11.37 -16.28 1.38
N CYS A 93 12.18 -16.52 0.35
CA CYS A 93 11.94 -16.02 -1.01
C CYS A 93 10.63 -16.58 -1.60
N ILE A 94 10.32 -17.85 -1.37
CA ILE A 94 9.05 -18.44 -1.83
C ILE A 94 7.86 -17.79 -1.13
N ILE A 95 7.93 -17.62 0.18
CA ILE A 95 6.86 -16.98 0.95
C ILE A 95 6.61 -15.54 0.47
N THR A 96 7.68 -14.75 0.29
CA THR A 96 7.56 -13.37 -0.20
C THR A 96 7.00 -13.31 -1.62
N ALA A 97 7.41 -14.22 -2.51
CA ALA A 97 6.86 -14.30 -3.86
C ALA A 97 5.37 -14.65 -3.87
N VAL A 98 4.93 -15.60 -3.04
CA VAL A 98 3.52 -15.97 -2.89
C VAL A 98 2.69 -14.78 -2.37
N ILE A 99 3.19 -14.08 -1.34
CA ILE A 99 2.52 -12.89 -0.81
C ILE A 99 2.42 -11.80 -1.89
N ALA A 100 3.51 -11.54 -2.63
CA ALA A 100 3.52 -10.56 -3.71
C ALA A 100 2.50 -10.89 -4.81
N VAL A 101 2.40 -12.16 -5.24
CA VAL A 101 1.40 -12.62 -6.21
C VAL A 101 -0.02 -12.49 -5.68
N MET A 102 -0.27 -12.81 -4.40
CA MET A 102 -1.59 -12.64 -3.78
C MET A 102 -2.00 -11.17 -3.73
N LEU A 103 -1.10 -10.28 -3.31
CA LEU A 103 -1.35 -8.84 -3.27
C LEU A 103 -1.59 -8.28 -4.68
N PHE A 104 -0.77 -8.67 -5.66
CA PHE A 104 -0.94 -8.26 -7.04
C PHE A 104 -2.30 -8.69 -7.61
N ARG A 105 -2.70 -9.96 -7.39
CA ARG A 105 -4.02 -10.45 -7.83
C ARG A 105 -5.16 -9.71 -7.14
N ARG A 106 -5.02 -9.36 -5.87
CA ARG A 106 -6.04 -8.60 -5.12
C ARG A 106 -6.19 -7.19 -5.69
N ILE A 107 -5.09 -6.49 -5.98
CA ILE A 107 -5.10 -5.11 -6.52
C ILE A 107 -5.59 -5.11 -7.98
N SER A 108 -5.19 -6.08 -8.78
CA SER A 108 -5.51 -6.15 -10.22
C SER A 108 -6.82 -6.88 -10.52
N ASN A 109 -7.55 -7.39 -9.51
CA ASN A 109 -8.81 -8.07 -9.75
C ASN A 109 -9.93 -7.05 -10.08
N PRO A 110 -10.54 -7.07 -11.27
CA PRO A 110 -11.63 -6.18 -11.66
C PRO A 110 -12.78 -6.12 -10.65
N ALA A 111 -13.12 -7.26 -10.03
CA ALA A 111 -14.18 -7.31 -9.03
C ALA A 111 -13.86 -6.47 -7.77
N TYR A 112 -12.60 -6.39 -7.33
CA TYR A 112 -12.20 -5.53 -6.24
C TYR A 112 -12.18 -4.05 -6.65
N GLN A 113 -11.80 -3.75 -7.89
CA GLN A 113 -11.87 -2.38 -8.42
C GLN A 113 -13.33 -1.92 -8.53
N ASP A 114 -14.24 -2.78 -9.00
CA ASP A 114 -15.66 -2.46 -9.08
C ASP A 114 -16.25 -2.22 -7.67
N MET A 115 -15.93 -3.06 -6.70
CA MET A 115 -16.37 -2.85 -5.30
C MET A 115 -15.77 -1.59 -4.68
N ALA A 116 -14.49 -1.28 -4.97
CA ALA A 116 -13.83 -0.08 -4.46
C ALA A 116 -14.33 1.22 -5.12
N ASN A 117 -14.90 1.13 -6.32
CA ASN A 117 -15.33 2.26 -7.14
C ASN A 117 -16.85 2.43 -7.23
N THR A 118 -17.64 1.58 -6.56
CA THR A 118 -19.10 1.61 -6.60
C THR A 118 -19.67 1.96 -5.21
N ASP A 119 -20.68 2.82 -5.19
CA ASP A 119 -21.52 3.11 -4.03
C ASP A 119 -22.57 2.02 -3.86
N LEU A 120 -22.57 1.32 -2.73
CA LEU A 120 -23.43 0.16 -2.48
C LEU A 120 -24.91 0.53 -2.35
N LEU A 121 -25.25 1.75 -1.95
CA LEU A 121 -26.64 2.19 -1.78
C LEU A 121 -27.32 2.53 -3.11
N THR A 122 -26.58 3.16 -4.03
CA THR A 122 -27.12 3.72 -5.27
C THR A 122 -26.68 2.94 -6.53
N GLY A 123 -25.64 2.10 -6.41
CA GLY A 123 -25.01 1.43 -7.54
C GLY A 123 -24.31 2.38 -8.53
N LEU A 124 -24.06 3.62 -8.12
CA LEU A 124 -23.29 4.59 -8.89
C LEU A 124 -21.80 4.39 -8.68
N LYS A 125 -20.99 5.00 -9.52
CA LYS A 125 -19.60 5.28 -9.22
C LYS A 125 -19.51 6.13 -7.95
N ASN A 126 -18.59 5.79 -7.05
CA ASN A 126 -18.38 6.51 -5.80
C ASN A 126 -17.33 7.62 -5.93
N ARG A 127 -17.00 8.28 -4.83
CA ARG A 127 -16.00 9.36 -4.77
C ARG A 127 -14.62 8.90 -5.27
N ASN A 128 -14.19 7.70 -4.90
CA ASN A 128 -12.89 7.18 -5.36
C ASN A 128 -12.85 7.04 -6.90
N ALA A 129 -13.92 6.54 -7.50
CA ALA A 129 -14.05 6.48 -8.96
C ALA A 129 -14.04 7.87 -9.60
N PHE A 130 -14.69 8.86 -8.98
CA PHE A 130 -14.65 10.25 -9.45
C PHE A 130 -13.24 10.83 -9.46
N GLU A 131 -12.47 10.65 -8.37
CA GLU A 131 -11.10 11.13 -8.24
C GLU A 131 -10.15 10.47 -9.27
N VAL A 132 -10.33 9.17 -9.52
CA VAL A 132 -9.58 8.45 -10.55
C VAL A 132 -9.95 8.93 -11.95
N ASP A 133 -11.24 9.09 -12.24
CA ASP A 133 -11.71 9.49 -13.56
C ASP A 133 -11.31 10.94 -13.89
N ILE A 134 -11.41 11.88 -12.95
CA ILE A 134 -10.97 13.27 -13.18
C ILE A 134 -9.46 13.34 -13.41
N HIS A 135 -8.66 12.60 -12.64
CA HIS A 135 -7.22 12.51 -12.83
C HIS A 135 -6.86 11.98 -14.22
N ASN A 136 -7.55 10.93 -14.68
CA ASN A 136 -7.34 10.37 -16.02
C ASN A 136 -7.73 11.37 -17.10
N LEU A 137 -8.82 12.12 -16.92
CA LEU A 137 -9.28 13.14 -17.85
C LEU A 137 -8.32 14.34 -17.95
N GLU A 138 -7.54 14.63 -16.87
CA GLU A 138 -6.50 15.67 -16.92
C GLU A 138 -5.41 15.39 -17.98
N THR A 139 -5.19 14.13 -18.31
CA THR A 139 -4.21 13.73 -19.34
C THR A 139 -4.71 13.98 -20.79
N VAL A 140 -5.99 14.28 -20.97
CA VAL A 140 -6.58 14.54 -22.29
C VAL A 140 -6.13 15.91 -22.78
N LYS A 141 -5.61 15.97 -24.02
CA LYS A 141 -5.05 17.20 -24.62
C LYS A 141 -6.08 18.31 -24.84
N VAL A 142 -7.34 17.93 -25.10
CA VAL A 142 -8.43 18.89 -25.38
C VAL A 142 -9.44 18.80 -24.26
N LYS A 143 -9.46 19.80 -23.40
CA LYS A 143 -10.38 19.89 -22.26
C LYS A 143 -11.65 20.69 -22.58
N SER A 144 -11.66 21.41 -23.71
CA SER A 144 -12.85 22.11 -24.20
C SER A 144 -14.00 21.14 -24.40
N GLY A 145 -15.19 21.49 -23.95
CA GLY A 145 -16.39 20.65 -24.03
C GLY A 145 -16.65 19.81 -22.77
N PHE A 146 -15.78 19.85 -21.78
CA PHE A 146 -16.10 19.30 -20.45
C PHE A 146 -16.96 20.28 -19.63
N ALA A 147 -17.92 19.72 -18.92
CA ALA A 147 -18.70 20.43 -17.92
C ALA A 147 -18.89 19.54 -16.69
N PHE A 148 -19.03 20.21 -15.55
CA PHE A 148 -19.29 19.56 -14.26
C PHE A 148 -20.60 20.11 -13.69
N VAL A 149 -21.38 19.21 -13.07
CA VAL A 149 -22.55 19.59 -12.29
C VAL A 149 -22.39 18.97 -10.90
N SER A 150 -22.40 19.80 -9.86
CA SER A 150 -22.46 19.38 -8.47
C SER A 150 -23.91 19.48 -7.98
N VAL A 151 -24.42 18.44 -7.34
CA VAL A 151 -25.80 18.34 -6.86
C VAL A 151 -25.83 17.87 -5.43
N ASP A 152 -26.70 18.49 -4.63
CA ASP A 152 -26.94 18.13 -3.21
C ASP A 152 -28.46 17.91 -2.97
N LEU A 153 -28.78 16.83 -2.24
CA LEU A 153 -30.15 16.53 -1.83
C LEU A 153 -30.56 17.38 -0.62
N ASP A 154 -31.44 18.34 -0.85
CA ASP A 154 -31.89 19.25 0.22
C ASP A 154 -32.68 18.50 1.32
N GLY A 155 -32.27 18.67 2.58
CA GLY A 155 -33.07 18.24 3.72
C GLY A 155 -32.91 16.77 4.13
N LEU A 156 -31.92 16.03 3.65
CA LEU A 156 -31.66 14.64 4.06
C LEU A 156 -31.55 14.48 5.57
N LYS A 157 -30.88 15.43 6.26
CA LYS A 157 -30.77 15.38 7.74
C LYS A 157 -32.12 15.37 8.40
N ARG A 158 -33.04 16.23 7.98
CA ARG A 158 -34.42 16.28 8.52
C ARG A 158 -35.17 14.97 8.28
N ILE A 159 -34.99 14.34 7.12
CA ILE A 159 -35.62 13.04 6.82
C ILE A 159 -35.06 11.97 7.78
N ASN A 160 -33.74 11.91 7.98
CA ASN A 160 -33.12 11.00 8.91
C ASN A 160 -33.57 11.20 10.34
N ASP A 161 -33.61 12.46 10.80
CA ASP A 161 -33.99 12.80 12.17
C ASP A 161 -35.47 12.50 12.43
N THR A 162 -36.36 12.64 11.42
CA THR A 162 -37.81 12.45 11.59
C THR A 162 -38.25 11.01 11.34
N PHE A 163 -37.68 10.33 10.34
CA PHE A 163 -38.17 9.03 9.86
C PHE A 163 -37.12 7.91 9.91
N GLY A 164 -35.90 8.21 10.43
CA GLY A 164 -34.80 7.27 10.55
C GLY A 164 -33.99 7.10 9.27
N HIS A 165 -32.81 6.51 9.41
CA HIS A 165 -31.84 6.33 8.32
C HIS A 165 -32.38 5.50 7.13
N ALA A 166 -33.26 4.52 7.39
CA ALA A 166 -33.88 3.75 6.31
C ALA A 166 -34.74 4.61 5.36
N ALA A 167 -35.38 5.68 5.89
CA ALA A 167 -36.11 6.65 5.07
C ALA A 167 -35.13 7.57 4.30
N GLY A 168 -34.02 7.95 4.92
CA GLY A 168 -32.95 8.70 4.25
C GLY A 168 -32.31 7.92 3.11
N ASP A 169 -32.08 6.62 3.28
CA ASP A 169 -31.55 5.76 2.22
C ASP A 169 -32.51 5.71 1.01
N LYS A 170 -33.82 5.57 1.26
CA LYS A 170 -34.83 5.64 0.22
C LYS A 170 -34.86 7.02 -0.47
N TYR A 171 -34.68 8.10 0.30
CA TYR A 171 -34.59 9.47 -0.21
C TYR A 171 -33.40 9.64 -1.15
N ILE A 172 -32.22 9.14 -0.78
CA ILE A 172 -31.02 9.14 -1.63
C ILE A 172 -31.24 8.32 -2.90
N GLN A 173 -31.79 7.09 -2.78
CA GLN A 173 -32.08 6.23 -3.94
C GLN A 173 -33.09 6.89 -4.89
N ALA A 174 -34.10 7.58 -4.38
CA ALA A 174 -35.08 8.28 -5.18
C ALA A 174 -34.44 9.48 -5.91
N GLY A 175 -33.61 10.26 -5.23
CA GLY A 175 -32.81 11.33 -5.85
C GLY A 175 -31.91 10.82 -6.98
N CYS A 176 -31.22 9.71 -6.70
CA CYS A 176 -30.39 9.05 -7.70
C CYS A 176 -31.20 8.62 -8.97
N LYS A 177 -32.38 8.05 -8.78
CA LYS A 177 -33.27 7.68 -9.91
C LYS A 177 -33.70 8.88 -10.73
N ILE A 178 -34.03 9.99 -10.07
CA ILE A 178 -34.39 11.25 -10.75
C ILE A 178 -33.22 11.75 -11.59
N LEU A 179 -32.02 11.84 -11.02
CA LEU A 179 -30.82 12.26 -11.73
C LEU A 179 -30.58 11.36 -12.95
N LYS A 180 -30.54 10.04 -12.74
CA LYS A 180 -30.35 9.07 -13.85
C LYS A 180 -31.36 9.27 -15.00
N SER A 181 -32.61 9.56 -14.69
CA SER A 181 -33.67 9.76 -15.71
C SER A 181 -33.50 11.02 -16.53
N CYS A 182 -32.75 12.00 -16.06
CA CYS A 182 -32.51 13.27 -16.71
C CYS A 182 -31.17 13.32 -17.49
N LEU A 183 -30.29 12.34 -17.26
CA LEU A 183 -28.92 12.36 -17.80
C LEU A 183 -28.87 12.10 -19.31
N PRO A 184 -28.08 12.88 -20.07
CA PRO A 184 -27.72 12.53 -21.44
C PRO A 184 -26.75 11.34 -21.47
N LYS A 185 -26.64 10.67 -22.61
CA LYS A 185 -25.77 9.48 -22.77
C LYS A 185 -24.27 9.78 -22.51
N GLN A 186 -23.86 11.02 -22.74
CA GLN A 186 -22.48 11.49 -22.58
C GLN A 186 -22.14 11.92 -21.15
N ALA A 187 -23.02 11.66 -20.17
CA ALA A 187 -22.83 12.00 -18.78
C ALA A 187 -22.45 10.79 -17.93
N THR A 188 -21.55 11.00 -16.99
CA THR A 188 -21.24 10.03 -15.94
C THR A 188 -21.64 10.60 -14.59
N LEU A 189 -22.44 9.85 -13.83
CA LEU A 189 -22.96 10.24 -12.51
C LEU A 189 -22.19 9.51 -11.41
N TYR A 190 -21.78 10.26 -10.40
CA TYR A 190 -21.08 9.80 -9.22
C TYR A 190 -21.86 10.18 -7.96
N ARG A 191 -21.75 9.38 -6.91
CA ARG A 191 -22.09 9.79 -5.55
C ARG A 191 -20.80 10.12 -4.81
N THR A 192 -20.58 11.42 -4.57
CA THR A 192 -19.32 11.93 -4.01
C THR A 192 -19.38 12.21 -2.52
N GLY A 193 -20.57 12.20 -1.94
CA GLY A 193 -20.81 12.40 -0.50
C GLY A 193 -22.07 11.67 -0.01
N GLY A 194 -22.51 11.96 1.18
CA GLY A 194 -23.73 11.38 1.77
C GLY A 194 -24.98 11.70 0.95
N ASP A 195 -25.20 12.98 0.68
CA ASP A 195 -26.28 13.58 -0.09
C ASP A 195 -25.79 14.27 -1.38
N GLU A 196 -24.48 14.17 -1.68
CA GLU A 196 -23.83 14.86 -2.78
C GLU A 196 -23.62 13.94 -3.99
N PHE A 197 -23.93 14.47 -5.15
CA PHE A 197 -23.71 13.82 -6.44
C PHE A 197 -22.92 14.75 -7.37
N THR A 198 -22.07 14.16 -8.19
CA THR A 198 -21.31 14.89 -9.21
C THR A 198 -21.56 14.27 -10.56
N ILE A 199 -21.70 15.11 -11.59
CA ILE A 199 -21.90 14.68 -12.98
C ILE A 199 -20.76 15.27 -13.80
N ILE A 200 -20.07 14.41 -14.54
CA ILE A 200 -19.11 14.80 -15.58
C ILE A 200 -19.82 14.68 -16.92
N LEU A 201 -19.79 15.74 -17.70
CA LEU A 201 -20.35 15.78 -19.05
C LEU A 201 -19.25 16.11 -20.06
N LYS A 202 -19.32 15.48 -21.23
CA LYS A 202 -18.41 15.75 -22.35
C LYS A 202 -19.19 16.03 -23.61
N GLU A 203 -18.89 17.19 -24.26
CA GLU A 203 -19.50 17.57 -25.56
C GLU A 203 -21.04 17.63 -25.51
N VAL A 204 -21.59 18.08 -24.37
CA VAL A 204 -23.05 18.30 -24.21
C VAL A 204 -23.36 19.78 -24.37
N PRO A 205 -24.32 20.17 -25.20
CA PRO A 205 -24.74 21.56 -25.36
C PRO A 205 -25.20 22.17 -24.04
N ARG A 206 -24.91 23.46 -23.85
CA ARG A 206 -25.24 24.19 -22.61
C ARG A 206 -26.73 24.14 -22.28
N GLU A 207 -27.58 24.28 -23.30
CA GLU A 207 -29.03 24.28 -23.18
C GLU A 207 -29.52 22.93 -22.58
N HIS A 208 -28.95 21.82 -23.05
CA HIS A 208 -29.30 20.49 -22.55
C HIS A 208 -28.86 20.29 -21.07
N ILE A 209 -27.72 20.88 -20.67
CA ILE A 209 -27.26 20.83 -19.25
C ILE A 209 -28.22 21.64 -18.38
N LEU A 210 -28.61 22.84 -18.81
CA LEU A 210 -29.55 23.68 -18.07
C LEU A 210 -30.92 23.01 -17.94
N GLU A 211 -31.46 22.44 -19.05
CA GLU A 211 -32.72 21.68 -19.03
C GLU A 211 -32.64 20.46 -18.07
N MET A 212 -31.53 19.72 -18.09
CA MET A 212 -31.30 18.61 -17.21
C MET A 212 -31.30 19.05 -15.72
N ILE A 213 -30.63 20.16 -15.39
CA ILE A 213 -30.59 20.72 -14.02
C ILE A 213 -32.01 21.16 -13.62
N GLU A 214 -32.72 21.91 -14.46
CA GLU A 214 -34.09 22.36 -14.18
C GLU A 214 -35.01 21.16 -13.91
N LYS A 215 -35.00 20.16 -14.77
CA LYS A 215 -35.79 18.94 -14.60
C LYS A 215 -35.40 18.18 -13.32
N SER A 216 -34.12 18.07 -13.01
CA SER A 216 -33.64 17.35 -11.81
C SER A 216 -33.99 18.06 -10.51
N CYS A 217 -33.84 19.39 -10.46
CA CYS A 217 -34.06 20.21 -9.27
C CYS A 217 -35.54 20.54 -9.01
N ARG A 218 -36.45 20.20 -9.96
CA ARG A 218 -37.87 20.43 -9.74
C ARG A 218 -38.38 19.62 -8.56
N ARG A 219 -38.99 20.32 -7.58
CA ARG A 219 -39.60 19.70 -6.39
C ARG A 219 -40.70 18.73 -6.83
N ARG A 220 -40.64 17.50 -6.29
CA ARG A 220 -41.63 16.46 -6.62
C ARG A 220 -41.81 15.43 -5.51
N ARG A 221 -43.03 14.90 -5.40
CA ARG A 221 -43.30 13.70 -4.59
C ARG A 221 -42.81 12.46 -5.30
N VAL A 222 -42.37 11.48 -4.54
CA VAL A 222 -41.90 10.19 -5.07
C VAL A 222 -42.54 9.07 -4.24
N ASP A 223 -43.07 8.06 -4.91
CA ASP A 223 -43.66 6.90 -4.26
C ASP A 223 -42.64 6.16 -3.40
N GLY A 224 -43.12 5.66 -2.26
CA GLY A 224 -42.28 4.92 -1.32
C GLY A 224 -41.52 5.76 -0.29
N LEU A 225 -41.65 7.09 -0.35
CA LEU A 225 -41.22 7.99 0.73
C LEU A 225 -42.38 8.24 1.74
N PRO A 226 -42.07 8.68 2.98
CA PRO A 226 -43.07 9.06 3.95
C PRO A 226 -44.02 10.12 3.37
N ALA A 227 -45.29 10.11 3.85
CA ALA A 227 -46.29 11.08 3.42
C ALA A 227 -45.77 12.51 3.57
N ASP A 228 -46.09 13.35 2.61
CA ASP A 228 -45.68 14.77 2.52
C ASP A 228 -44.17 15.01 2.34
N THR A 229 -43.40 13.97 2.02
CA THR A 229 -41.97 14.13 1.67
C THR A 229 -41.83 14.44 0.19
N GLU A 230 -41.23 15.58 -0.13
CA GLU A 230 -40.84 15.97 -1.49
C GLU A 230 -39.34 15.97 -1.63
N ILE A 231 -38.84 15.46 -2.76
CA ILE A 231 -37.43 15.57 -3.10
C ILE A 231 -37.18 16.95 -3.68
N GLN A 232 -36.13 17.59 -3.19
CA GLN A 232 -35.61 18.84 -3.68
C GLN A 232 -34.09 18.73 -3.75
N MET A 233 -33.48 19.34 -4.77
CA MET A 233 -32.05 19.34 -4.98
C MET A 233 -31.54 20.74 -5.22
N SER A 234 -30.34 21.04 -4.77
CA SER A 234 -29.55 22.21 -5.15
C SER A 234 -28.47 21.78 -6.13
N ALA A 235 -28.22 22.55 -7.18
CA ALA A 235 -27.24 22.21 -8.19
C ALA A 235 -26.46 23.45 -8.64
N GLY A 236 -25.16 23.24 -8.89
CA GLY A 236 -24.30 24.21 -9.56
C GLY A 236 -23.61 23.58 -10.74
N TYR A 237 -23.20 24.36 -11.70
CA TYR A 237 -22.53 23.86 -12.90
C TYR A 237 -21.43 24.79 -13.37
N ALA A 238 -20.41 24.24 -14.00
CA ALA A 238 -19.36 25.00 -14.66
C ALA A 238 -18.90 24.29 -15.92
N PHE A 239 -18.60 25.08 -16.94
CA PHE A 239 -17.92 24.63 -18.16
C PHE A 239 -16.43 24.88 -18.01
N TYR A 240 -15.60 23.99 -18.55
CA TYR A 240 -14.16 24.22 -18.61
C TYR A 240 -13.87 25.47 -19.45
N ASP A 241 -13.08 26.36 -18.89
CA ASP A 241 -12.64 27.60 -19.55
C ASP A 241 -11.13 27.75 -19.35
N GLU A 242 -10.36 27.64 -20.43
CA GLU A 242 -8.89 27.77 -20.43
C GLU A 242 -8.37 29.08 -19.83
N LYS A 243 -9.21 30.12 -19.76
CA LYS A 243 -8.80 31.42 -19.18
C LYS A 243 -8.88 31.46 -17.67
N THR A 244 -9.73 30.63 -17.07
CA THR A 244 -10.03 30.64 -15.64
C THR A 244 -9.58 29.38 -14.93
N ASP A 245 -9.49 28.24 -15.65
CA ASP A 245 -9.23 26.93 -15.09
C ASP A 245 -7.84 26.43 -15.50
N ALA A 246 -6.98 26.16 -14.53
CA ALA A 246 -5.71 25.49 -14.78
C ALA A 246 -5.93 23.97 -14.98
N SER A 247 -7.03 23.44 -14.42
CA SER A 247 -7.35 22.00 -14.39
C SER A 247 -8.87 21.77 -14.51
N LEU A 248 -9.28 20.52 -14.81
CA LEU A 248 -10.68 20.10 -14.70
C LEU A 248 -11.17 20.12 -13.25
N GLU A 249 -10.26 19.94 -12.29
CA GLU A 249 -10.57 20.06 -10.87
C GLU A 249 -10.99 21.50 -10.49
N ASP A 250 -10.40 22.53 -11.11
CA ASP A 250 -10.81 23.92 -10.90
C ASP A 250 -12.22 24.18 -11.46
N THR A 251 -12.55 23.59 -12.61
CA THR A 251 -13.90 23.60 -13.15
C THR A 251 -14.90 22.96 -12.18
N TYR A 252 -14.57 21.79 -11.63
CA TYR A 252 -15.40 21.12 -10.63
C TYR A 252 -15.61 21.98 -9.39
N LYS A 253 -14.55 22.61 -8.84
CA LYS A 253 -14.65 23.51 -7.68
C LYS A 253 -15.58 24.70 -7.94
N ARG A 254 -15.60 25.22 -9.16
CA ARG A 254 -16.54 26.30 -9.54
C ARG A 254 -17.99 25.82 -9.57
N ALA A 255 -18.24 24.60 -10.07
CA ALA A 255 -19.57 24.00 -10.03
C ALA A 255 -20.05 23.78 -8.59
N ASP A 256 -19.17 23.27 -7.73
CA ASP A 256 -19.46 23.03 -6.32
C ASP A 256 -19.74 24.32 -5.54
N ALA A 257 -18.93 25.36 -5.75
CA ALA A 257 -19.17 26.67 -5.15
C ALA A 257 -20.52 27.25 -5.56
N GLN A 258 -20.91 27.12 -6.82
CA GLN A 258 -22.22 27.59 -7.32
C GLN A 258 -23.38 26.81 -6.67
N MET A 259 -23.28 25.48 -6.52
CA MET A 259 -24.25 24.64 -5.83
C MET A 259 -24.43 25.10 -4.36
N TYR A 260 -23.30 25.34 -3.68
CA TYR A 260 -23.33 25.78 -2.29
C TYR A 260 -24.00 27.14 -2.09
N GLU A 261 -23.75 28.11 -3.01
CA GLU A 261 -24.45 29.40 -2.93
C GLU A 261 -25.96 29.24 -3.21
N GLN A 262 -26.38 28.44 -4.19
CA GLN A 262 -27.79 28.14 -4.45
C GLN A 262 -28.45 27.49 -3.21
N LYS A 263 -27.75 26.58 -2.54
CA LYS A 263 -28.25 25.95 -1.29
C LYS A 263 -28.46 26.97 -0.21
N LYS A 264 -27.51 27.90 0.00
CA LYS A 264 -27.62 28.99 0.99
C LYS A 264 -28.81 29.93 0.72
N GLU A 265 -29.03 30.32 -0.53
CA GLU A 265 -30.15 31.16 -0.93
C GLU A 265 -31.48 30.51 -0.58
N LYS A 266 -31.67 29.23 -0.92
CA LYS A 266 -32.86 28.47 -0.57
C LYS A 266 -33.10 28.37 0.93
N TYR A 267 -32.04 28.28 1.77
CA TYR A 267 -32.18 28.27 3.22
C TYR A 267 -32.54 29.64 3.77
N ARG A 268 -31.98 30.73 3.23
CA ARG A 268 -32.34 32.09 3.63
C ARG A 268 -33.83 32.38 3.36
N ASP A 269 -34.34 32.04 2.19
CA ASP A 269 -35.72 32.23 1.79
C ASP A 269 -36.69 31.47 2.73
N LYS A 270 -36.31 30.25 3.15
CA LYS A 270 -37.11 29.46 4.10
C LYS A 270 -37.18 30.10 5.51
N ILE A 271 -36.10 30.73 5.97
CA ILE A 271 -36.08 31.45 7.26
C ILE A 271 -36.95 32.70 7.18
N PHE A 272 -36.93 33.45 6.07
CA PHE A 272 -37.74 34.63 5.88
C PHE A 272 -39.24 34.31 5.82
N ILE A 273 -39.64 33.22 5.15
CA ILE A 273 -41.04 32.80 5.01
C ILE A 273 -41.56 32.14 6.30
N GLY A 274 -40.71 31.40 7.05
CA GLY A 274 -41.06 30.73 8.29
C GLY A 274 -41.07 31.65 9.54
N GLY A 275 -40.59 32.89 9.44
CA GLY A 275 -40.57 33.88 10.50
C GLY A 275 -41.76 34.89 10.46
N ILE A 276 -42.71 34.67 9.53
CA ILE A 276 -43.93 35.52 9.33
C ILE A 276 -45.21 34.75 9.72
N LEU A 277 -45.12 33.56 10.34
CA LEU A 277 -46.30 32.84 10.87
C LEU A 277 -46.22 32.72 12.38
#